data_45726717da806fe370c6bf855b7d4dc1
#
_entry.id   45726717da806fe370c6bf855b7d4dc1
#
_cell.length_a   1.000
_cell.length_b   1.000
_cell.length_c   1.000
_cell.angle_alpha   90.00
_cell.angle_beta   90.00
_cell.angle_gamma   90.00
#
_symmetry.space_group_name_H-M   'P 1'
#
loop_
_entity.id
_entity.type
_entity.pdbx_description
1 polymer ?
#
loop_
_entity_poly.entity_id
_entity_poly.type
_entity_poly.pdbx_seq_one_letter_code
_entity_poly.pdbx_strand_id
1 'polypeptide(L)'
;MYQRIYNAYSSLSKGDQAELKRCNLNKLANCPAYFRVLKFSGAKDTTQTQRILFLMTSIDISQESEAQPVALALLKAGVKESQIIQITRSGDNAIEYLKRQLVRCKQVQLESLGKLAQFWGENSRRQLLKEFILAEQD
;
A
#
# COMPACT_ATOMS: atom_id res chain seq x y z
N MET A 1 9.51 9.65 5.88
CA MET A 1 8.79 8.59 6.62
C MET A 1 8.66 7.31 5.82
N TYR A 2 8.08 7.35 4.63
CA TYR A 2 7.84 6.14 3.82
C TYR A 2 9.14 5.42 3.45
N GLN A 3 10.16 6.16 3.10
CA GLN A 3 11.46 5.60 2.74
C GLN A 3 12.07 4.81 3.90
N ARG A 4 11.99 5.34 5.11
CA ARG A 4 12.54 4.67 6.29
C ARG A 4 11.83 3.36 6.57
N ILE A 5 10.49 3.34 6.45
CA ILE A 5 9.71 2.14 6.66
C ILE A 5 10.05 1.10 5.59
N TYR A 6 10.12 1.53 4.34
CA TYR A 6 10.45 0.63 3.23
C TYR A 6 11.86 0.05 3.38
N ASN A 7 12.83 0.88 3.75
CA ASN A 7 14.21 0.43 3.97
C ASN A 7 14.28 -0.57 5.13
N ALA A 8 13.56 -0.30 6.22
CA ALA A 8 13.52 -1.19 7.38
C ALA A 8 12.93 -2.55 6.99
N TYR A 9 11.82 -2.55 6.26
CA TYR A 9 11.20 -3.77 5.75
C TYR A 9 12.16 -4.54 4.85
N SER A 10 12.80 -3.86 3.91
CA SER A 10 13.72 -4.47 2.96
C SER A 10 14.95 -5.08 3.63
N SER A 11 15.30 -4.57 4.80
CA SER A 11 16.47 -5.06 5.57
C SER A 11 16.14 -6.22 6.50
N LEU A 12 14.86 -6.57 6.64
CA LEU A 12 14.48 -7.73 7.45
C LEU A 12 14.95 -9.03 6.82
N SER A 13 15.08 -10.07 7.65
CA SER A 13 15.32 -11.42 7.14
C SER A 13 14.22 -11.84 6.19
N LYS A 14 14.52 -12.79 5.31
CA LYS A 14 13.52 -13.33 4.39
C LYS A 14 12.36 -13.98 5.14
N GLY A 15 12.63 -14.59 6.29
CA GLY A 15 11.60 -15.19 7.13
C GLY A 15 10.65 -14.14 7.69
N ASP A 16 11.18 -13.04 8.20
CA ASP A 16 10.38 -11.93 8.71
C ASP A 16 9.54 -11.27 7.60
N GLN A 17 10.15 -11.05 6.44
CA GLN A 17 9.41 -10.51 5.29
C GLN A 17 8.27 -11.43 4.88
N ALA A 18 8.52 -12.73 4.82
CA ALA A 18 7.50 -13.72 4.46
C ALA A 18 6.37 -13.74 5.48
N GLU A 19 6.69 -13.61 6.78
CA GLU A 19 5.68 -13.55 7.83
C GLU A 19 4.76 -12.34 7.65
N LEU A 20 5.34 -11.16 7.38
CA LEU A 20 4.55 -9.95 7.14
C LEU A 20 3.67 -10.07 5.90
N LYS A 21 4.17 -10.70 4.85
CA LYS A 21 3.40 -10.92 3.62
C LYS A 21 2.15 -11.77 3.84
N ARG A 22 2.19 -12.68 4.83
CA ARG A 22 1.07 -13.56 5.14
C ARG A 22 0.06 -12.94 6.08
N CYS A 23 0.38 -11.80 6.70
CA CYS A 23 -0.48 -11.17 7.69
C CYS A 23 -1.58 -10.34 7.02
N ASN A 24 -2.80 -10.42 7.55
CA ASN A 24 -3.78 -9.38 7.32
C ASN A 24 -3.40 -8.18 8.21
N LEU A 25 -4.11 -7.08 8.06
CA LEU A 25 -3.79 -5.85 8.79
C LEU A 25 -3.83 -6.04 10.31
N ASN A 26 -4.83 -6.76 10.80
CA ASN A 26 -4.99 -6.99 12.25
C ASN A 26 -3.85 -7.84 12.82
N LYS A 27 -3.44 -8.88 12.11
CA LYS A 27 -2.34 -9.74 12.57
C LYS A 27 -1.00 -9.03 12.51
N LEU A 28 -0.82 -8.17 11.51
CA LEU A 28 0.43 -7.42 11.34
C LEU A 28 0.76 -6.59 12.58
N ALA A 29 -0.24 -5.98 13.18
CA ALA A 29 -0.06 -5.09 14.33
C ALA A 29 0.59 -5.78 15.54
N ASN A 30 0.50 -7.12 15.64
CA ASN A 30 1.05 -7.90 16.75
C ASN A 30 2.24 -8.77 16.34
N CYS A 31 2.71 -8.62 15.11
CA CYS A 31 3.78 -9.46 14.57
C CYS A 31 5.15 -8.96 15.03
N PRO A 32 6.03 -9.82 15.54
CA PRO A 32 7.38 -9.39 15.91
C PRO A 32 8.14 -8.72 14.77
N ALA A 33 7.94 -9.16 13.53
CA ALA A 33 8.58 -8.56 12.38
C ALA A 33 8.17 -7.09 12.21
N TYR A 34 6.91 -6.76 12.50
CA TYR A 34 6.44 -5.37 12.49
C TYR A 34 7.19 -4.53 13.55
N PHE A 35 7.36 -5.09 14.75
CA PHE A 35 8.08 -4.37 15.81
C PHE A 35 9.55 -4.13 15.43
N ARG A 36 10.15 -5.03 14.66
CA ARG A 36 11.49 -4.80 14.13
C ARG A 36 11.52 -3.67 13.11
N VAL A 37 10.48 -3.57 12.29
CA VAL A 37 10.35 -2.41 11.37
C VAL A 37 10.29 -1.11 12.16
N LEU A 38 9.52 -1.07 13.24
CA LEU A 38 9.47 0.12 14.11
C LEU A 38 10.85 0.45 14.68
N LYS A 39 11.54 -0.56 15.15
CA LYS A 39 12.88 -0.39 15.73
C LYS A 39 13.86 0.19 14.72
N PHE A 40 13.89 -0.36 13.51
CA PHE A 40 14.87 0.04 12.51
C PHE A 40 14.51 1.34 11.80
N SER A 41 13.23 1.64 11.67
CA SER A 41 12.78 2.87 11.00
C SER A 41 12.64 4.06 11.93
N GLY A 42 12.47 3.82 13.22
CA GLY A 42 12.13 4.87 14.17
C GLY A 42 10.68 5.33 14.08
N ALA A 43 9.85 4.67 13.29
CA ALA A 43 8.44 5.03 13.16
C ALA A 43 7.68 4.68 14.42
N LYS A 44 6.62 5.44 14.70
CA LYS A 44 5.76 5.18 15.85
C LYS A 44 4.73 4.12 15.53
N ASP A 45 4.33 3.37 16.56
CA ASP A 45 3.29 2.34 16.44
C ASP A 45 1.92 3.02 16.37
N THR A 46 1.48 3.31 15.16
CA THR A 46 0.18 3.94 14.90
C THR A 46 -0.55 3.15 13.82
N THR A 47 -1.87 3.38 13.75
CA THR A 47 -2.69 2.79 12.68
C THR A 47 -2.14 3.17 11.31
N GLN A 48 -1.68 4.42 11.15
CA GLN A 48 -1.10 4.89 9.89
C GLN A 48 0.14 4.09 9.52
N THR A 49 1.06 3.89 10.47
CA THR A 49 2.28 3.11 10.22
C THR A 49 1.95 1.67 9.85
N GLN A 50 0.99 1.07 10.54
CA GLN A 50 0.55 -0.30 10.24
C GLN A 50 0.02 -0.40 8.80
N ARG A 51 -0.82 0.54 8.39
CA ARG A 51 -1.36 0.56 7.02
C ARG A 51 -0.27 0.78 5.97
N ILE A 52 0.67 1.69 6.24
CA ILE A 52 1.78 1.94 5.32
C ILE A 52 2.57 0.66 5.08
N LEU A 53 2.98 -0.01 6.15
CA LEU A 53 3.73 -1.26 6.03
C LEU A 53 2.90 -2.34 5.33
N PHE A 54 1.63 -2.46 5.71
CA PHE A 54 0.73 -3.46 5.13
C PHE A 54 0.67 -3.36 3.60
N LEU A 55 0.53 -2.13 3.08
CA LEU A 55 0.49 -1.93 1.63
C LEU A 55 1.84 -2.10 0.96
N MET A 56 2.95 -1.97 1.69
CA MET A 56 4.28 -2.15 1.12
C MET A 56 4.65 -3.61 0.89
N THR A 57 4.08 -4.52 1.67
CA THR A 57 4.41 -5.93 1.55
C THR A 57 3.80 -6.52 0.27
N SER A 58 4.57 -7.32 -0.45
CA SER A 58 4.13 -8.02 -1.67
C SER A 58 3.82 -7.11 -2.87
N ILE A 59 4.11 -5.82 -2.78
CA ILE A 59 3.88 -4.86 -3.87
C ILE A 59 5.21 -4.57 -4.56
N ASP A 60 5.19 -4.50 -5.88
CA ASP A 60 6.35 -4.10 -6.68
C ASP A 60 6.49 -2.58 -6.62
N ILE A 61 7.34 -2.10 -5.72
CA ILE A 61 7.54 -0.67 -5.46
C ILE A 61 8.80 -0.21 -6.18
N SER A 62 8.71 0.95 -6.83
CA SER A 62 9.84 1.59 -7.49
C SER A 62 10.01 3.01 -6.98
N GLN A 63 11.27 3.44 -6.90
CA GLN A 63 11.64 4.82 -6.57
C GLN A 63 12.29 5.50 -7.78
N GLU A 64 12.28 4.83 -8.92
CA GLU A 64 12.83 5.34 -10.16
C GLU A 64 11.86 6.32 -10.84
N SER A 65 12.36 7.03 -11.86
CA SER A 65 11.57 8.05 -12.54
C SER A 65 10.34 7.49 -13.27
N GLU A 66 10.39 6.23 -13.68
CA GLU A 66 9.27 5.57 -14.35
C GLU A 66 8.20 5.03 -13.40
N ALA A 67 8.38 5.21 -12.09
CA ALA A 67 7.41 4.75 -11.10
C ALA A 67 6.06 5.42 -11.30
N GLN A 68 4.99 4.66 -11.11
CA GLN A 68 3.62 5.09 -11.38
C GLN A 68 2.87 5.43 -10.11
N PRO A 69 2.09 6.53 -10.08
CA PRO A 69 1.13 6.74 -9.00
C PRO A 69 0.16 5.57 -8.92
N VAL A 70 -0.40 5.34 -7.72
CA VAL A 70 -1.23 4.16 -7.47
C VAL A 70 -2.37 4.03 -8.48
N ALA A 71 -3.11 5.11 -8.75
CA ALA A 71 -4.24 5.05 -9.67
C ALA A 71 -3.81 4.60 -11.07
N LEU A 72 -2.70 5.14 -11.58
CA LEU A 72 -2.21 4.79 -12.90
C LEU A 72 -1.68 3.35 -12.92
N ALA A 73 -1.01 2.92 -11.86
CA ALA A 73 -0.52 1.55 -11.75
C ALA A 73 -1.68 0.55 -11.79
N LEU A 74 -2.77 0.84 -11.09
CA LEU A 74 -3.98 0.01 -11.11
C LEU A 74 -4.59 -0.06 -12.51
N LEU A 75 -4.68 1.08 -13.18
CA LEU A 75 -5.21 1.14 -14.53
C LEU A 75 -4.36 0.30 -15.50
N LYS A 76 -3.05 0.44 -15.43
CA LYS A 76 -2.13 -0.31 -16.29
C LYS A 76 -2.15 -1.81 -16.01
N ALA A 77 -2.45 -2.20 -14.77
CA ALA A 77 -2.55 -3.61 -14.40
C ALA A 77 -3.86 -4.25 -14.87
N GLY A 78 -4.77 -3.47 -15.46
CA GLY A 78 -6.03 -3.98 -15.95
C GLY A 78 -7.15 -4.06 -14.90
N VAL A 79 -6.96 -3.38 -13.77
CA VAL A 79 -8.02 -3.27 -12.76
C VAL A 79 -9.18 -2.48 -13.37
N LYS A 80 -10.40 -2.94 -13.15
CA LYS A 80 -11.59 -2.33 -13.74
C LYS A 80 -12.13 -1.23 -12.85
N GLU A 81 -12.76 -0.23 -13.49
CA GLU A 81 -13.39 0.88 -12.76
C GLU A 81 -14.38 0.38 -11.71
N SER A 82 -15.16 -0.68 -12.03
CA SER A 82 -16.11 -1.25 -11.07
C SER A 82 -15.43 -1.74 -9.80
N GLN A 83 -14.21 -2.25 -9.89
CA GLN A 83 -13.43 -2.69 -8.73
C GLN A 83 -12.98 -1.50 -7.88
N ILE A 84 -12.58 -0.40 -8.53
CA ILE A 84 -12.21 0.82 -7.81
C ILE A 84 -13.43 1.44 -7.12
N ILE A 85 -14.58 1.45 -7.81
CA ILE A 85 -15.84 1.94 -7.22
C ILE A 85 -16.18 1.12 -5.96
N GLN A 86 -16.01 -0.19 -6.01
CA GLN A 86 -16.26 -1.04 -4.85
C GLN A 86 -15.34 -0.70 -3.68
N ILE A 87 -14.07 -0.43 -3.94
CA ILE A 87 -13.12 0.01 -2.91
C ILE A 87 -13.63 1.30 -2.27
N THR A 88 -14.09 2.26 -3.07
CA THR A 88 -14.60 3.55 -2.59
C THR A 88 -15.78 3.37 -1.64
N ARG A 89 -16.65 2.40 -1.91
CA ARG A 89 -17.90 2.20 -1.18
C ARG A 89 -17.79 1.25 0.02
N SER A 90 -16.68 0.56 0.18
CA SER A 90 -16.55 -0.52 1.17
C SER A 90 -15.96 -0.07 2.51
N GLY A 91 -15.79 1.24 2.71
CA GLY A 91 -15.27 1.77 3.96
C GLY A 91 -13.79 1.50 4.16
N ASP A 92 -13.31 1.68 5.39
CA ASP A 92 -11.89 1.60 5.69
C ASP A 92 -11.33 0.17 5.54
N ASN A 93 -12.18 -0.85 5.67
CA ASN A 93 -11.77 -2.24 5.47
C ASN A 93 -11.38 -2.55 4.03
N ALA A 94 -11.73 -1.68 3.08
CA ALA A 94 -11.39 -1.85 1.68
C ALA A 94 -9.89 -1.85 1.41
N ILE A 95 -9.07 -1.47 2.39
CA ILE A 95 -7.61 -1.48 2.24
C ILE A 95 -7.09 -2.89 1.92
N GLU A 96 -7.71 -3.93 2.47
CA GLU A 96 -7.31 -5.31 2.17
C GLU A 96 -7.67 -5.69 0.74
N TYR A 97 -8.83 -5.25 0.27
CA TYR A 97 -9.24 -5.45 -1.12
C TYR A 97 -8.30 -4.68 -2.07
N LEU A 98 -7.97 -3.44 -1.72
CA LEU A 98 -7.01 -2.62 -2.49
C LEU A 98 -5.67 -3.34 -2.61
N LYS A 99 -5.15 -3.89 -1.52
CA LYS A 99 -3.88 -4.60 -1.55
C LYS A 99 -3.91 -5.77 -2.54
N ARG A 100 -5.00 -6.52 -2.58
CA ARG A 100 -5.15 -7.64 -3.53
C ARG A 100 -5.05 -7.17 -4.98
N GLN A 101 -5.52 -5.97 -5.28
CA GLN A 101 -5.37 -5.42 -6.62
C GLN A 101 -3.95 -4.90 -6.86
N LEU A 102 -3.33 -4.31 -5.84
CA LEU A 102 -1.99 -3.75 -5.95
C LEU A 102 -0.92 -4.80 -6.21
N VAL A 103 -1.08 -6.03 -5.75
CA VAL A 103 -0.10 -7.09 -6.01
C VAL A 103 0.03 -7.40 -7.51
N ARG A 104 -0.94 -7.01 -8.32
CA ARG A 104 -0.92 -7.16 -9.78
C ARG A 104 -0.14 -6.04 -10.48
N CYS A 105 0.18 -4.97 -9.76
CA CYS A 105 0.78 -3.76 -10.33
C CYS A 105 2.29 -3.87 -10.42
N LYS A 106 2.86 -3.06 -11.31
CA LYS A 106 4.31 -2.95 -11.50
C LYS A 106 4.76 -1.52 -11.24
N GLN A 107 5.94 -1.37 -10.67
CA GLN A 107 6.60 -0.07 -10.49
C GLN A 107 5.72 0.98 -9.80
N VAL A 108 5.07 0.58 -8.71
CA VAL A 108 4.22 1.49 -7.94
C VAL A 108 5.10 2.48 -7.19
N GLN A 109 4.76 3.76 -7.29
CA GLN A 109 5.53 4.82 -6.64
C GLN A 109 5.39 4.74 -5.13
N LEU A 110 6.51 4.71 -4.42
CA LEU A 110 6.56 4.59 -2.97
C LEU A 110 5.77 5.71 -2.28
N GLU A 111 6.00 6.95 -2.68
CA GLU A 111 5.34 8.09 -2.03
C GLU A 111 3.83 8.08 -2.24
N SER A 112 3.37 7.77 -3.44
CA SER A 112 1.95 7.67 -3.75
C SER A 112 1.28 6.60 -2.89
N LEU A 113 1.91 5.42 -2.79
CA LEU A 113 1.41 4.31 -1.99
C LEU A 113 1.39 4.67 -0.50
N GLY A 114 2.47 5.27 -0.01
CA GLY A 114 2.59 5.66 1.38
C GLY A 114 1.55 6.68 1.79
N LYS A 115 1.33 7.70 0.97
CA LYS A 115 0.32 8.73 1.25
C LYS A 115 -1.09 8.14 1.28
N LEU A 116 -1.39 7.26 0.34
CA LEU A 116 -2.70 6.60 0.30
C LEU A 116 -2.94 5.80 1.57
N ALA A 117 -1.95 5.05 2.03
CA ALA A 117 -2.04 4.26 3.25
C ALA A 117 -2.15 5.13 4.50
N GLN A 118 -1.33 6.17 4.58
CA GLN A 118 -1.27 7.05 5.75
C GLN A 118 -2.59 7.77 5.98
N PHE A 119 -3.16 8.31 4.91
CA PHE A 119 -4.37 9.13 4.98
C PHE A 119 -5.60 8.36 4.50
N TRP A 120 -5.58 7.03 4.63
CA TRP A 120 -6.67 6.17 4.19
C TRP A 120 -7.98 6.58 4.86
N GLY A 121 -8.98 6.92 4.04
CA GLY A 121 -10.27 7.37 4.50
C GLY A 121 -11.15 7.68 3.31
N GLU A 122 -12.32 8.24 3.57
CA GLU A 122 -13.30 8.53 2.52
C GLU A 122 -12.75 9.45 1.43
N ASN A 123 -12.05 10.52 1.84
CA ASN A 123 -11.49 11.47 0.87
C ASN A 123 -10.39 10.84 0.02
N SER A 124 -9.54 10.02 0.62
CA SER A 124 -8.47 9.34 -0.11
C SER A 124 -9.03 8.34 -1.10
N ARG A 125 -10.07 7.61 -0.71
CA ARG A 125 -10.73 6.66 -1.61
C ARG A 125 -11.41 7.39 -2.78
N ARG A 126 -12.07 8.50 -2.49
CA ARG A 126 -12.66 9.34 -3.53
C ARG A 126 -11.60 9.84 -4.51
N GLN A 127 -10.48 10.32 -3.99
CA GLN A 127 -9.38 10.82 -4.81
C GLN A 127 -8.80 9.71 -5.69
N LEU A 128 -8.67 8.51 -5.15
CA LEU A 128 -8.19 7.36 -5.91
C LEU A 128 -9.10 7.08 -7.12
N LEU A 129 -10.41 7.05 -6.90
CA LEU A 129 -11.38 6.83 -7.98
C LEU A 129 -11.29 7.95 -9.02
N LYS A 130 -11.24 9.20 -8.55
CA LYS A 130 -11.15 10.36 -9.44
C LYS A 130 -9.91 10.26 -10.33
N GLU A 131 -8.75 10.00 -9.74
CA GLU A 131 -7.50 9.90 -10.49
C GLU A 131 -7.52 8.72 -11.47
N PHE A 132 -8.11 7.60 -11.06
CA PHE A 132 -8.25 6.44 -11.93
C PHE A 132 -9.07 6.79 -13.18
N ILE A 133 -10.23 7.41 -12.99
CA ILE A 133 -11.11 7.78 -14.11
C ILE A 133 -10.45 8.82 -15.00
N LEU A 134 -9.79 9.82 -14.42
CA LEU A 134 -9.12 10.86 -15.19
C LEU A 134 -7.94 10.30 -16.01
N ALA A 135 -7.36 9.18 -15.59
CA ALA A 135 -6.28 8.53 -16.30
C ALA A 135 -6.78 7.59 -17.42
N GLU A 136 -8.05 7.22 -17.43
CA GLU A 136 -8.62 6.37 -18.48
C GLU A 136 -8.57 7.10 -19.81
N GLN A 137 -8.27 6.34 -20.86
CA GLN A 137 -8.27 6.86 -22.23
C GLN A 137 -9.53 6.38 -22.95
N ASP A 138 -10.23 7.31 -23.52
CA ASP A 138 -11.45 7.02 -24.28
C ASP A 138 -11.12 6.47 -25.67
#